data_7e9ccd16a4cc2ffaae38124db8b86fa0
#
_entry.id   7e9ccd16a4cc2ffaae38124db8b86fa0
#
_cell.length_a   1.000
_cell.length_b   1.000
_cell.length_c   1.000
_cell.angle_alpha   90.00
_cell.angle_beta   90.00
_cell.angle_gamma   90.00
#
_symmetry.space_group_name_H-M   'P 1'
#
loop_
_entity.id
_entity.type
_entity.pdbx_description
1 polymer ?
#
loop_
_entity_poly.entity_id
_entity_poly.type
_entity_poly.pdbx_seq_one_letter_code
_entity_poly.pdbx_strand_id
1 'polypeptide(L)'
;MGSEMWYKRQTLDSANTIADGTAVKRVGDRIFEYAKKNIDQMLTVEDDELVGAFLDMVENHKMIVENSGLLTVAALKQLDLKGKKAVAILSGGNMDVITMSSIVQHGLIQRDRIFSASVLLPDKPGQLALVAQTIADAQGNVIKLEHNQFVSTNRNAAVELRITMEAYGTEHKNQIMKALEEKGFRPREIGAKLY
;
A
#
# COMPACT_ATOMS: atom_id res chain seq x y z
N MET A 1 24.80 -2.65 3.79
CA MET A 1 24.92 -1.89 5.06
C MET A 1 24.31 -2.62 6.28
N GLY A 2 23.88 -3.88 6.16
CA GLY A 2 23.14 -4.60 7.20
C GLY A 2 23.95 -5.59 8.07
N SER A 3 25.19 -5.91 7.77
CA SER A 3 25.89 -7.02 8.42
C SER A 3 26.56 -6.71 9.76
N GLU A 4 26.80 -5.45 10.09
CA GLU A 4 27.51 -5.10 11.34
C GLU A 4 26.60 -4.79 12.54
N MET A 5 25.31 -4.47 12.31
CA MET A 5 24.39 -4.05 13.39
C MET A 5 23.89 -5.19 14.27
N TRP A 6 23.76 -6.39 13.77
CA TRP A 6 23.20 -7.50 14.54
C TRP A 6 24.17 -8.09 15.58
N TYR A 7 25.49 -7.80 15.46
CA TYR A 7 26.48 -8.15 16.49
C TYR A 7 26.38 -7.31 17.76
N LYS A 8 25.72 -6.16 17.67
CA LYS A 8 25.53 -5.25 18.80
C LYS A 8 24.12 -5.42 19.34
N ARG A 9 24.01 -6.11 20.47
CA ARG A 9 22.76 -6.20 21.21
C ARG A 9 22.37 -4.83 21.70
N GLN A 10 21.52 -4.14 20.95
CA GLN A 10 21.00 -2.82 21.30
C GLN A 10 19.60 -2.94 21.91
N THR A 11 19.23 -1.98 22.74
CA THR A 11 17.86 -1.75 23.14
C THR A 11 17.31 -0.62 22.28
N LEU A 12 16.21 -0.87 21.57
CA LEU A 12 15.56 0.14 20.75
C LEU A 12 14.73 1.07 21.63
N ASP A 13 14.65 2.34 21.29
CA ASP A 13 13.78 3.30 21.97
C ASP A 13 12.30 2.95 21.74
N SER A 14 11.98 2.52 20.51
CA SER A 14 10.65 2.03 20.12
C SER A 14 10.76 0.82 19.19
N ALA A 15 9.71 0.00 19.16
CA ALA A 15 9.53 -1.09 18.24
C ALA A 15 8.12 -0.97 17.63
N ASN A 16 7.92 0.08 16.84
CA ASN A 16 6.63 0.36 16.21
C ASN A 16 6.64 -0.23 14.80
N THR A 17 5.86 -1.29 14.61
CA THR A 17 5.71 -2.01 13.34
C THR A 17 4.38 -2.76 13.33
N ILE A 18 3.83 -3.02 12.14
CA ILE A 18 2.65 -3.88 11.98
C ILE A 18 2.95 -5.36 12.29
N ALA A 19 4.21 -5.76 12.36
CA ALA A 19 4.66 -7.09 12.78
C ALA A 19 4.75 -7.18 14.32
N ASP A 20 3.64 -6.96 15.01
CA ASP A 20 3.52 -6.83 16.46
C ASP A 20 4.07 -8.04 17.23
N GLY A 21 3.89 -9.26 16.71
CA GLY A 21 4.42 -10.48 17.30
C GLY A 21 5.95 -10.55 17.38
N THR A 22 6.65 -9.70 16.63
CA THR A 22 8.13 -9.57 16.63
C THR A 22 8.61 -8.23 17.16
N ALA A 23 7.71 -7.34 17.61
CA ALA A 23 8.00 -5.99 18.05
C ALA A 23 8.68 -5.97 19.45
N VAL A 24 9.89 -6.50 19.54
CA VAL A 24 10.67 -6.61 20.79
C VAL A 24 11.78 -5.58 20.81
N LYS A 25 11.80 -4.73 21.82
CA LYS A 25 12.85 -3.70 21.95
C LYS A 25 14.25 -4.26 22.20
N ARG A 26 14.34 -5.43 22.82
CA ARG A 26 15.61 -6.08 23.15
C ARG A 26 15.47 -7.60 23.11
N VAL A 27 16.33 -8.25 22.36
CA VAL A 27 16.40 -9.71 22.32
C VAL A 27 16.93 -10.26 23.64
N GLY A 28 16.33 -11.34 24.15
CA GLY A 28 16.77 -12.01 25.37
C GLY A 28 18.21 -12.57 25.25
N ASP A 29 18.95 -12.60 26.37
CA ASP A 29 20.37 -12.96 26.40
C ASP A 29 20.64 -14.33 25.78
N ARG A 30 19.88 -15.35 26.18
CA ARG A 30 20.03 -16.72 25.70
C ARG A 30 19.75 -16.85 24.20
N ILE A 31 18.68 -16.21 23.74
CA ILE A 31 18.28 -16.24 22.33
C ILE A 31 19.32 -15.50 21.46
N PHE A 32 19.84 -14.39 21.95
CA PHE A 32 20.87 -13.65 21.23
C PHE A 32 22.14 -14.48 21.00
N GLU A 33 22.65 -15.15 22.05
CA GLU A 33 23.84 -16.02 21.92
C GLU A 33 23.58 -17.24 21.03
N TYR A 34 22.36 -17.79 21.06
CA TYR A 34 21.97 -18.88 20.17
C TYR A 34 21.87 -18.43 18.71
N ALA A 35 21.20 -17.30 18.47
CA ALA A 35 21.07 -16.70 17.13
C ALA A 35 22.43 -16.41 16.51
N LYS A 36 23.36 -15.82 17.28
CA LYS A 36 24.71 -15.49 16.85
C LYS A 36 25.52 -16.69 16.36
N LYS A 37 25.23 -17.89 16.88
CA LYS A 37 25.91 -19.13 16.48
C LYS A 37 25.29 -19.84 15.29
N ASN A 38 23.97 -19.62 15.05
CA ASN A 38 23.19 -20.47 14.16
C ASN A 38 22.55 -19.69 13.00
N ILE A 39 22.66 -18.35 12.96
CA ILE A 39 22.09 -17.53 11.90
C ILE A 39 23.21 -16.95 11.05
N ASP A 40 23.18 -17.22 9.75
CA ASP A 40 24.17 -16.74 8.79
C ASP A 40 23.95 -15.28 8.42
N GLN A 41 22.68 -14.86 8.28
CA GLN A 41 22.32 -13.50 7.88
C GLN A 41 21.02 -13.05 8.53
N MET A 42 20.97 -11.78 8.91
CA MET A 42 19.75 -11.09 9.37
C MET A 42 19.35 -10.06 8.34
N LEU A 43 18.06 -10.02 8.03
CA LEU A 43 17.46 -9.03 7.14
C LEU A 43 16.44 -8.21 7.90
N THR A 44 16.28 -6.97 7.50
CA THR A 44 15.19 -6.08 7.96
C THR A 44 14.16 -5.96 6.85
N VAL A 45 12.90 -5.89 7.24
CA VAL A 45 11.75 -5.76 6.34
C VAL A 45 10.96 -4.54 6.77
N GLU A 46 10.64 -3.68 5.83
CA GLU A 46 9.80 -2.51 6.07
C GLU A 46 8.31 -2.90 6.09
N ASP A 47 7.49 -2.13 6.82
CA ASP A 47 6.05 -2.40 6.93
C ASP A 47 5.34 -2.42 5.56
N ASP A 48 5.77 -1.57 4.62
CA ASP A 48 5.24 -1.55 3.25
C ASP A 48 5.53 -2.85 2.48
N GLU A 49 6.67 -3.50 2.75
CA GLU A 49 7.01 -4.80 2.16
C GLU A 49 6.11 -5.91 2.72
N LEU A 50 5.75 -5.81 4.02
CA LEU A 50 4.79 -6.74 4.66
C LEU A 50 3.38 -6.58 4.07
N VAL A 51 2.92 -5.35 3.87
CA VAL A 51 1.65 -5.07 3.20
C VAL A 51 1.62 -5.73 1.81
N GLY A 52 2.70 -5.57 1.04
CA GLY A 52 2.86 -6.20 -0.25
C GLY A 52 2.83 -7.73 -0.18
N ALA A 53 3.54 -8.33 0.78
CA ALA A 53 3.57 -9.77 1.00
C ALA A 53 2.21 -10.32 1.41
N PHE A 54 1.45 -9.58 2.24
CA PHE A 54 0.10 -9.96 2.62
C PHE A 54 -0.83 -10.07 1.41
N LEU A 55 -0.84 -9.07 0.54
CA LEU A 55 -1.64 -9.12 -0.68
C LEU A 55 -1.22 -10.28 -1.59
N ASP A 56 0.08 -10.53 -1.76
CA ASP A 56 0.58 -11.65 -2.56
C ASP A 56 0.07 -13.00 -2.02
N MET A 57 0.06 -13.18 -0.69
CA MET A 57 -0.46 -14.39 -0.06
C MET A 57 -1.95 -14.56 -0.25
N VAL A 58 -2.74 -13.49 -0.06
CA VAL A 58 -4.19 -13.53 -0.24
C VAL A 58 -4.57 -13.75 -1.71
N GLU A 59 -3.96 -12.99 -2.63
CA GLU A 59 -4.33 -13.02 -4.05
C GLU A 59 -3.85 -14.29 -4.77
N ASN A 60 -2.63 -14.75 -4.50
CA ASN A 60 -2.03 -15.86 -5.25
C ASN A 60 -2.16 -17.20 -4.55
N HIS A 61 -2.11 -17.22 -3.21
CA HIS A 61 -2.09 -18.45 -2.42
C HIS A 61 -3.38 -18.71 -1.64
N LYS A 62 -4.29 -17.72 -1.54
CA LYS A 62 -5.55 -17.80 -0.78
C LYS A 62 -5.32 -18.09 0.71
N MET A 63 -4.23 -17.56 1.25
CA MET A 63 -3.79 -17.78 2.63
C MET A 63 -3.78 -16.44 3.39
N ILE A 64 -4.30 -16.48 4.61
CA ILE A 64 -4.22 -15.37 5.59
C ILE A 64 -3.14 -15.75 6.60
N VAL A 65 -2.10 -14.93 6.68
CA VAL A 65 -0.97 -15.10 7.60
C VAL A 65 -0.80 -13.81 8.37
N GLU A 66 -0.53 -13.88 9.66
CA GLU A 66 -0.25 -12.69 10.47
C GLU A 66 1.02 -11.96 10.00
N ASN A 67 1.10 -10.66 10.26
CA ASN A 67 2.17 -9.82 9.75
C ASN A 67 3.57 -10.30 10.15
N SER A 68 3.73 -10.76 11.39
CA SER A 68 5.01 -11.32 11.86
C SER A 68 5.40 -12.59 11.11
N GLY A 69 4.43 -13.42 10.72
CA GLY A 69 4.64 -14.62 9.93
C GLY A 69 5.02 -14.35 8.47
N LEU A 70 4.72 -13.15 7.96
CA LEU A 70 5.00 -12.72 6.59
C LEU A 70 6.42 -12.16 6.40
N LEU A 71 7.17 -11.90 7.48
CA LEU A 71 8.53 -11.37 7.40
C LEU A 71 9.42 -12.21 6.48
N THR A 72 9.29 -13.53 6.52
CA THR A 72 10.05 -14.44 5.66
C THR A 72 9.69 -14.30 4.19
N VAL A 73 8.41 -14.11 3.86
CA VAL A 73 7.95 -13.92 2.47
C VAL A 73 8.40 -12.58 1.92
N ALA A 74 8.25 -11.51 2.70
CA ALA A 74 8.69 -10.18 2.31
C ALA A 74 10.21 -10.15 2.07
N ALA A 75 11.00 -10.78 2.95
CA ALA A 75 12.45 -10.85 2.83
C ALA A 75 12.93 -11.61 1.58
N LEU A 76 12.13 -12.53 1.00
CA LEU A 76 12.52 -13.23 -0.23
C LEU A 76 12.82 -12.27 -1.39
N LYS A 77 12.14 -11.13 -1.44
CA LYS A 77 12.34 -10.12 -2.50
C LYS A 77 13.70 -9.42 -2.41
N GLN A 78 14.35 -9.47 -1.25
CA GLN A 78 15.67 -8.87 -1.01
C GLN A 78 16.81 -9.83 -1.33
N LEU A 79 16.53 -11.09 -1.62
CA LEU A 79 17.52 -12.14 -1.82
C LEU A 79 17.69 -12.52 -3.30
N ASP A 80 18.93 -12.71 -3.74
CA ASP A 80 19.20 -13.34 -5.04
C ASP A 80 19.05 -14.86 -4.91
N LEU A 81 17.90 -15.35 -5.32
CA LEU A 81 17.51 -16.76 -5.27
C LEU A 81 17.59 -17.46 -6.63
N LYS A 82 18.18 -16.82 -7.65
CA LYS A 82 18.27 -17.42 -8.98
C LYS A 82 19.01 -18.75 -8.94
N GLY A 83 18.32 -19.82 -9.35
CA GLY A 83 18.86 -21.18 -9.35
C GLY A 83 18.98 -21.85 -7.98
N LYS A 84 18.46 -21.21 -6.92
CA LYS A 84 18.46 -21.75 -5.55
C LYS A 84 17.06 -22.24 -5.16
N LYS A 85 17.02 -23.19 -4.23
CA LYS A 85 15.79 -23.60 -3.54
C LYS A 85 15.73 -22.86 -2.21
N ALA A 86 14.69 -22.08 -1.98
CA ALA A 86 14.45 -21.40 -0.72
C ALA A 86 13.19 -21.95 -0.06
N VAL A 87 13.20 -22.02 1.26
CA VAL A 87 12.05 -22.38 2.08
C VAL A 87 11.75 -21.21 3.01
N ALA A 88 10.58 -20.61 2.86
CA ALA A 88 10.06 -19.59 3.77
C ALA A 88 9.09 -20.25 4.75
N ILE A 89 9.31 -20.06 6.04
CA ILE A 89 8.41 -20.57 7.08
C ILE A 89 7.34 -19.52 7.32
N LEU A 90 6.10 -19.87 7.00
CA LEU A 90 4.92 -19.10 7.37
C LEU A 90 4.49 -19.50 8.78
N SER A 91 4.42 -18.55 9.68
CA SER A 91 4.04 -18.81 11.06
C SER A 91 2.96 -17.83 11.52
N GLY A 92 2.00 -18.39 12.27
CA GLY A 92 0.94 -17.60 12.85
C GLY A 92 -0.21 -17.24 11.88
N GLY A 93 -1.39 -17.10 12.46
CA GLY A 93 -2.63 -16.75 11.75
C GLY A 93 -3.53 -15.86 12.60
N ASN A 94 -3.00 -15.26 13.69
CA ASN A 94 -3.75 -14.40 14.59
C ASN A 94 -3.87 -12.99 13.97
N MET A 95 -4.75 -12.88 12.99
CA MET A 95 -5.05 -11.64 12.29
C MET A 95 -6.50 -11.24 12.55
N ASP A 96 -6.72 -10.08 13.14
CA ASP A 96 -8.07 -9.55 13.30
C ASP A 96 -8.56 -8.91 11.98
N VAL A 97 -9.90 -8.88 11.83
CA VAL A 97 -10.55 -8.45 10.58
C VAL A 97 -10.35 -6.96 10.30
N ILE A 98 -10.24 -6.13 11.32
CA ILE A 98 -10.04 -4.68 11.17
C ILE A 98 -8.63 -4.41 10.65
N THR A 99 -7.62 -5.03 11.27
CA THR A 99 -6.23 -4.96 10.80
C THR A 99 -6.10 -5.47 9.38
N MET A 100 -6.71 -6.63 9.07
CA MET A 100 -6.73 -7.18 7.71
C MET A 100 -7.34 -6.20 6.71
N SER A 101 -8.49 -5.60 7.02
CA SER A 101 -9.14 -4.60 6.16
C SER A 101 -8.22 -3.40 5.90
N SER A 102 -7.55 -2.90 6.95
CA SER A 102 -6.61 -1.79 6.84
C SER A 102 -5.42 -2.13 5.94
N ILE A 103 -4.81 -3.30 6.11
CA ILE A 103 -3.67 -3.75 5.30
C ILE A 103 -4.08 -3.92 3.83
N VAL A 104 -5.25 -4.53 3.56
CA VAL A 104 -5.77 -4.68 2.20
C VAL A 104 -5.94 -3.31 1.54
N GLN A 105 -6.56 -2.36 2.22
CA GLN A 105 -6.75 -1.01 1.68
C GLN A 105 -5.43 -0.31 1.39
N HIS A 106 -4.48 -0.34 2.33
CA HIS A 106 -3.14 0.22 2.12
C HIS A 106 -2.43 -0.42 0.94
N GLY A 107 -2.49 -1.73 0.83
CA GLY A 107 -1.84 -2.44 -0.26
C GLY A 107 -2.48 -2.18 -1.63
N LEU A 108 -3.80 -1.99 -1.70
CA LEU A 108 -4.47 -1.59 -2.93
C LEU A 108 -4.08 -0.18 -3.36
N ILE A 109 -3.93 0.74 -2.41
CA ILE A 109 -3.44 2.11 -2.67
C ILE A 109 -1.97 2.06 -3.12
N GLN A 110 -1.12 1.33 -2.42
CA GLN A 110 0.31 1.19 -2.75
C GLN A 110 0.54 0.61 -4.17
N ARG A 111 -0.39 -0.24 -4.64
CA ARG A 111 -0.35 -0.84 -5.98
C ARG A 111 -1.12 -0.03 -7.03
N ASP A 112 -1.51 1.20 -6.72
CA ASP A 112 -2.33 2.04 -7.59
C ASP A 112 -3.63 1.37 -8.08
N ARG A 113 -4.13 0.40 -7.33
CA ARG A 113 -5.43 -0.24 -7.62
C ARG A 113 -6.59 0.57 -7.07
N ILE A 114 -6.33 1.39 -6.07
CA ILE A 114 -7.22 2.44 -5.59
C ILE A 114 -6.40 3.72 -5.51
N PHE A 115 -6.89 4.76 -6.15
CA PHE A 115 -6.27 6.07 -6.11
C PHE A 115 -7.31 7.18 -6.10
N SER A 116 -6.93 8.37 -5.69
CA SER A 116 -7.81 9.53 -5.71
C SER A 116 -7.20 10.66 -6.53
N ALA A 117 -8.07 11.34 -7.27
CA ALA A 117 -7.71 12.53 -8.02
C ALA A 117 -8.65 13.69 -7.69
N SER A 118 -8.10 14.89 -7.66
CA SER A 118 -8.85 16.15 -7.62
C SER A 118 -8.88 16.75 -9.03
N VAL A 119 -10.07 17.08 -9.49
CA VAL A 119 -10.32 17.71 -10.79
C VAL A 119 -11.05 19.00 -10.60
N LEU A 120 -10.49 20.10 -11.09
CA LEU A 120 -11.16 21.39 -11.13
C LEU A 120 -11.97 21.51 -12.42
N LEU A 121 -13.26 21.82 -12.30
CA LEU A 121 -14.17 21.99 -13.44
C LEU A 121 -15.04 23.24 -13.29
N PRO A 122 -15.48 23.81 -14.43
CA PRO A 122 -16.48 24.86 -14.41
C PRO A 122 -17.79 24.38 -13.76
N ASP A 123 -18.43 25.22 -12.94
CA ASP A 123 -19.76 24.90 -12.39
C ASP A 123 -20.83 25.05 -13.46
N LYS A 124 -20.95 24.07 -14.34
CA LYS A 124 -21.90 24.03 -15.45
C LYS A 124 -22.56 22.66 -15.54
N PRO A 125 -23.84 22.60 -15.92
CA PRO A 125 -24.51 21.32 -16.19
C PRO A 125 -23.72 20.46 -17.19
N GLY A 126 -23.65 19.15 -16.90
CA GLY A 126 -22.99 18.17 -17.76
C GLY A 126 -21.51 17.95 -17.48
N GLN A 127 -20.80 18.85 -16.78
CA GLN A 127 -19.35 18.69 -16.54
C GLN A 127 -19.04 17.45 -15.70
N LEU A 128 -19.79 17.19 -14.64
CA LEU A 128 -19.68 15.98 -13.83
C LEU A 128 -19.91 14.72 -14.67
N ALA A 129 -20.94 14.73 -15.52
CA ALA A 129 -21.26 13.61 -16.40
C ALA A 129 -20.11 13.34 -17.38
N LEU A 130 -19.48 14.38 -17.93
CA LEU A 130 -18.34 14.26 -18.83
C LEU A 130 -17.12 13.63 -18.14
N VAL A 131 -16.82 14.04 -16.90
CA VAL A 131 -15.74 13.44 -16.12
C VAL A 131 -16.02 11.96 -15.85
N ALA A 132 -17.21 11.62 -15.36
CA ALA A 132 -17.61 10.26 -15.07
C ALA A 132 -17.58 9.36 -16.32
N GLN A 133 -18.05 9.86 -17.47
CA GLN A 133 -18.00 9.14 -18.73
C GLN A 133 -16.57 8.92 -19.21
N THR A 134 -15.71 9.94 -19.07
CA THR A 134 -14.28 9.82 -19.44
C THR A 134 -13.58 8.72 -18.63
N ILE A 135 -13.85 8.65 -17.32
CA ILE A 135 -13.31 7.60 -16.46
C ILE A 135 -13.84 6.22 -16.88
N ALA A 136 -15.15 6.11 -17.15
CA ALA A 136 -15.78 4.88 -17.58
C ALA A 136 -15.26 4.40 -18.95
N ASP A 137 -15.07 5.31 -19.91
CA ASP A 137 -14.50 4.99 -21.23
C ASP A 137 -13.05 4.48 -21.12
N ALA A 138 -12.31 4.99 -20.14
CA ALA A 138 -10.98 4.50 -19.75
C ALA A 138 -11.03 3.25 -18.86
N GLN A 139 -12.21 2.64 -18.63
CA GLN A 139 -12.42 1.45 -17.79
C GLN A 139 -12.10 1.65 -16.31
N GLY A 140 -12.01 2.88 -15.83
CA GLY A 140 -11.91 3.19 -14.41
C GLY A 140 -13.29 3.05 -13.73
N ASN A 141 -13.30 2.54 -12.50
CA ASN A 141 -14.52 2.45 -11.70
C ASN A 141 -14.48 3.49 -10.58
N VAL A 142 -15.53 4.32 -10.47
CA VAL A 142 -15.63 5.33 -9.42
C VAL A 142 -16.18 4.70 -8.14
N ILE A 143 -15.38 4.72 -7.07
CA ILE A 143 -15.77 4.22 -5.73
C ILE A 143 -16.44 5.33 -4.92
N LYS A 144 -15.86 6.54 -4.96
CA LYS A 144 -16.31 7.67 -4.15
C LYS A 144 -16.16 8.95 -4.94
N LEU A 145 -17.14 9.84 -4.78
CA LEU A 145 -17.15 11.12 -5.45
C LEU A 145 -17.61 12.19 -4.46
N GLU A 146 -16.77 13.22 -4.29
CA GLU A 146 -17.07 14.39 -3.46
C GLU A 146 -17.07 15.63 -4.34
N HIS A 147 -18.22 16.31 -4.38
CA HIS A 147 -18.43 17.52 -5.16
C HIS A 147 -18.40 18.73 -4.23
N ASN A 148 -17.30 19.48 -4.24
CA ASN A 148 -17.10 20.60 -3.35
C ASN A 148 -17.28 21.92 -4.11
N GLN A 149 -18.42 22.60 -3.87
CA GLN A 149 -18.78 23.89 -4.53
C GLN A 149 -18.19 25.11 -3.84
N PHE A 150 -17.60 24.98 -2.65
CA PHE A 150 -17.17 26.11 -1.83
C PHE A 150 -15.66 26.36 -1.85
N VAL A 151 -14.94 25.82 -2.83
CA VAL A 151 -13.48 25.99 -2.95
C VAL A 151 -13.08 27.41 -3.36
N SER A 152 -13.98 28.18 -3.99
CA SER A 152 -13.73 29.55 -4.41
C SER A 152 -14.88 30.46 -4.05
N THR A 153 -14.59 31.70 -3.60
CA THR A 153 -15.56 32.76 -3.42
C THR A 153 -16.20 33.22 -4.73
N ASN A 154 -15.57 32.92 -5.86
CA ASN A 154 -16.11 33.19 -7.19
C ASN A 154 -16.73 31.91 -7.77
N ARG A 155 -18.04 31.73 -7.61
CA ARG A 155 -18.82 30.58 -8.10
C ARG A 155 -18.64 30.29 -9.59
N ASN A 156 -18.24 31.26 -10.39
CA ASN A 156 -18.01 31.04 -11.82
C ASN A 156 -16.63 30.47 -12.15
N ALA A 157 -15.75 30.32 -11.16
CA ALA A 157 -14.35 29.99 -11.44
C ALA A 157 -14.04 28.48 -11.47
N ALA A 158 -14.42 27.73 -10.45
CA ALA A 158 -14.20 26.30 -10.44
C ALA A 158 -14.88 25.60 -9.25
N VAL A 159 -15.32 24.38 -9.49
CA VAL A 159 -15.73 23.41 -8.49
C VAL A 159 -14.66 22.34 -8.40
N GLU A 160 -14.30 21.90 -7.20
CA GLU A 160 -13.41 20.78 -7.00
C GLU A 160 -14.21 19.48 -6.93
N LEU A 161 -13.88 18.55 -7.80
CA LEU A 161 -14.38 17.19 -7.77
C LEU A 161 -13.27 16.27 -7.28
N ARG A 162 -13.45 15.64 -6.12
CA ARG A 162 -12.55 14.61 -5.58
C ARG A 162 -13.13 13.25 -5.90
N ILE A 163 -12.36 12.44 -6.60
CA ILE A 163 -12.81 11.16 -7.10
C ILE A 163 -11.85 10.10 -6.61
N THR A 164 -12.36 9.08 -5.92
CA THR A 164 -11.62 7.85 -5.62
C THR A 164 -12.04 6.78 -6.63
N MET A 165 -11.06 6.16 -7.25
CA MET A 165 -11.24 5.26 -8.38
C MET A 165 -10.50 3.95 -8.17
N GLU A 166 -11.04 2.88 -8.75
CA GLU A 166 -10.33 1.62 -8.94
C GLU A 166 -9.63 1.60 -10.31
N ALA A 167 -8.43 1.05 -10.31
CA ALA A 167 -7.64 0.78 -11.51
C ALA A 167 -7.00 -0.62 -11.42
N TYR A 168 -6.41 -1.08 -12.51
CA TYR A 168 -5.70 -2.36 -12.57
C TYR A 168 -4.20 -2.23 -12.19
N GLY A 169 -3.79 -1.08 -11.68
CA GLY A 169 -2.44 -0.74 -11.29
C GLY A 169 -1.94 0.55 -11.94
N THR A 170 -0.65 0.85 -11.79
CA THR A 170 -0.03 2.13 -12.14
C THR A 170 -0.24 2.52 -13.61
N GLU A 171 -0.09 1.59 -14.53
CA GLU A 171 -0.27 1.88 -15.95
C GLU A 171 -1.71 2.31 -16.26
N HIS A 172 -2.70 1.58 -15.75
CA HIS A 172 -4.11 1.91 -15.94
C HIS A 172 -4.50 3.22 -15.25
N LYS A 173 -3.98 3.48 -14.02
CA LYS A 173 -4.12 4.78 -13.35
C LYS A 173 -3.65 5.91 -14.27
N ASN A 174 -2.47 5.77 -14.87
CA ASN A 174 -1.90 6.77 -15.76
C ASN A 174 -2.74 6.97 -17.03
N GLN A 175 -3.33 5.89 -17.58
CA GLN A 175 -4.25 5.98 -18.71
C GLN A 175 -5.52 6.77 -18.37
N ILE A 176 -6.12 6.54 -17.19
CA ILE A 176 -7.28 7.29 -16.71
C ILE A 176 -6.93 8.76 -16.53
N MET A 177 -5.81 9.07 -15.89
CA MET A 177 -5.36 10.45 -15.67
C MET A 177 -5.14 11.17 -17.01
N LYS A 178 -4.49 10.53 -17.96
CA LYS A 178 -4.26 11.05 -19.32
C LYS A 178 -5.56 11.27 -20.09
N ALA A 179 -6.52 10.35 -20.00
CA ALA A 179 -7.83 10.50 -20.66
C ALA A 179 -8.57 11.75 -20.16
N LEU A 180 -8.49 12.05 -18.86
CA LEU A 180 -9.03 13.28 -18.29
C LEU A 180 -8.30 14.52 -18.83
N GLU A 181 -6.98 14.48 -18.95
CA GLU A 181 -6.20 15.59 -19.52
C GLU A 181 -6.54 15.84 -20.99
N GLU A 182 -6.70 14.82 -21.80
CA GLU A 182 -7.09 14.90 -23.21
C GLU A 182 -8.49 15.52 -23.41
N LYS A 183 -9.36 15.40 -22.40
CA LYS A 183 -10.68 16.09 -22.38
C LYS A 183 -10.60 17.53 -21.86
N GLY A 184 -9.40 18.02 -21.57
CA GLY A 184 -9.16 19.39 -21.10
C GLY A 184 -9.29 19.59 -19.59
N PHE A 185 -9.44 18.52 -18.82
CA PHE A 185 -9.39 18.58 -17.37
C PHE A 185 -7.94 18.65 -16.88
N ARG A 186 -7.75 19.06 -15.62
CA ARG A 186 -6.44 19.10 -14.96
C ARG A 186 -6.49 18.25 -13.70
N PRO A 187 -6.45 16.91 -13.83
CA PRO A 187 -6.46 16.05 -12.68
C PRO A 187 -5.15 16.19 -11.89
N ARG A 188 -5.28 16.16 -10.57
CA ARG A 188 -4.14 16.05 -9.64
C ARG A 188 -4.34 14.85 -8.76
N GLU A 189 -3.35 14.00 -8.68
CA GLU A 189 -3.37 12.91 -7.70
C GLU A 189 -3.37 13.50 -6.29
N ILE A 190 -4.22 12.95 -5.42
CA ILE A 190 -4.33 13.29 -4.00
C ILE A 190 -4.28 12.02 -3.19
N GLY A 191 -3.92 12.13 -1.89
CA GLY A 191 -3.94 10.96 -1.00
C GLY A 191 -5.32 10.30 -1.00
N ALA A 192 -5.36 9.00 -1.30
CA ALA A 192 -6.61 8.25 -1.32
C ALA A 192 -7.20 8.19 0.10
N LYS A 193 -8.47 8.62 0.24
CA LYS A 193 -9.26 8.49 1.47
C LYS A 193 -10.50 7.67 1.14
N LEU A 194 -10.55 6.46 1.66
CA LEU A 194 -11.69 5.55 1.45
C LEU A 194 -12.87 5.89 2.38
N TYR A 195 -12.61 6.64 3.46
CA TYR A 195 -13.60 7.10 4.45
C TYR A 195 -13.49 8.59 4.71
#